data_8e3026a7fed98af926fb58b2a8a879a1
#
_entry.id   8e3026a7fed98af926fb58b2a8a879a1
#
_cell.length_a   1.000
_cell.length_b   1.000
_cell.length_c   1.000
_cell.angle_alpha   90.00
_cell.angle_beta   90.00
_cell.angle_gamma   90.00
#
_symmetry.space_group_name_H-M   'P 1'
#
loop_
_entity.id
_entity.type
_entity.pdbx_description
1 polymer ?
#
loop_
_entity_poly.entity_id
_entity_poly.type
_entity_poly.pdbx_seq_one_letter_code
_entity_poly.pdbx_strand_id
1 'polypeptide(L)'
;IGQIKIIPQGKTAFTQAMAMERAGNISEAKSIYAKILEDNPKHQPSFFQIRSIFTREADYDSAILLVKSWLKNNPNDLQSILTLGEYYFRDQQKDKALEIWEEFYQTKLDNKTTYRLLFHTYARFGQVIAMEKLAQEGRKVFSEPHLFAIDLANYYQSRQTYNRSLREYMVLVEHQKQYLQYITDRILVMSDDNNTH
;
A
#
# COMPACT_ATOMS: atom_id res chain seq x y z
N ILE A 1 -1.94 -50.08 -1.23
CA ILE A 1 -1.75 -49.55 -2.60
C ILE A 1 -2.00 -48.05 -2.47
N GLY A 2 -0.90 -47.29 -2.33
CA GLY A 2 -0.98 -45.81 -2.23
C GLY A 2 -1.45 -45.21 -3.54
N GLN A 3 -2.53 -44.43 -3.51
CA GLN A 3 -2.96 -43.62 -4.64
C GLN A 3 -1.89 -42.57 -4.89
N ILE A 4 -1.21 -42.64 -6.04
CA ILE A 4 -0.36 -41.58 -6.55
C ILE A 4 -1.32 -40.43 -6.93
N LYS A 5 -1.39 -39.37 -6.08
CA LYS A 5 -2.07 -38.13 -6.42
C LYS A 5 -1.32 -37.51 -7.60
N ILE A 6 -1.84 -37.65 -8.79
CA ILE A 6 -1.35 -36.94 -9.97
C ILE A 6 -1.64 -35.46 -9.76
N ILE A 7 -0.61 -34.68 -9.54
CA ILE A 7 -0.72 -33.20 -9.42
C ILE A 7 -0.87 -32.68 -10.85
N PRO A 8 -2.01 -32.07 -11.20
CA PRO A 8 -2.22 -31.54 -12.55
C PRO A 8 -1.28 -30.36 -12.82
N GLN A 9 -0.70 -30.32 -14.02
CA GLN A 9 0.21 -29.23 -14.40
C GLN A 9 -0.53 -27.91 -14.67
N GLY A 10 -0.01 -26.84 -14.13
CA GLY A 10 -0.31 -25.45 -14.50
C GLY A 10 -1.76 -25.00 -14.28
N LYS A 11 -2.50 -24.72 -15.36
CA LYS A 11 -3.89 -24.18 -15.31
C LYS A 11 -4.86 -25.07 -14.52
N THR A 12 -4.68 -26.37 -14.57
CA THR A 12 -5.54 -27.35 -13.88
C THR A 12 -5.32 -27.33 -12.38
N ALA A 13 -4.07 -27.23 -11.92
CA ALA A 13 -3.75 -27.14 -10.49
C ALA A 13 -4.28 -25.82 -9.88
N PHE A 14 -4.13 -24.72 -10.58
CA PHE A 14 -4.67 -23.43 -10.13
C PHE A 14 -6.20 -23.45 -10.02
N THR A 15 -6.89 -24.02 -11.02
CA THR A 15 -8.36 -24.17 -11.00
C THR A 15 -8.81 -25.06 -9.85
N GLN A 16 -8.07 -26.14 -9.58
CA GLN A 16 -8.34 -27.02 -8.43
C GLN A 16 -8.17 -26.26 -7.11
N ALA A 17 -7.08 -25.52 -6.93
CA ALA A 17 -6.85 -24.70 -5.73
C ALA A 17 -8.00 -23.70 -5.50
N MET A 18 -8.45 -23.01 -6.56
CA MET A 18 -9.61 -22.13 -6.47
C MET A 18 -10.91 -22.83 -6.07
N ALA A 19 -11.12 -24.06 -6.57
CA ALA A 19 -12.29 -24.86 -6.18
C ALA A 19 -12.22 -25.27 -4.71
N MET A 20 -11.04 -25.66 -4.20
CA MET A 20 -10.82 -25.96 -2.78
C MET A 20 -11.05 -24.73 -1.90
N GLU A 21 -10.54 -23.57 -2.32
CA GLU A 21 -10.77 -22.32 -1.59
C GLU A 21 -12.26 -21.98 -1.48
N ARG A 22 -13.00 -22.08 -2.59
CA ARG A 22 -14.47 -21.84 -2.62
C ARG A 22 -15.25 -22.84 -1.77
N ALA A 23 -14.76 -24.09 -1.68
CA ALA A 23 -15.35 -25.13 -0.84
C ALA A 23 -14.98 -24.98 0.66
N GLY A 24 -14.18 -23.97 1.03
CA GLY A 24 -13.71 -23.77 2.39
C GLY A 24 -12.50 -24.62 2.79
N ASN A 25 -11.95 -25.43 1.89
CA ASN A 25 -10.76 -26.25 2.12
C ASN A 25 -9.48 -25.41 1.97
N ILE A 26 -9.35 -24.40 2.84
CA ILE A 26 -8.31 -23.36 2.72
C ILE A 26 -6.89 -23.93 2.86
N SER A 27 -6.68 -24.88 3.77
CA SER A 27 -5.37 -25.51 3.97
C SER A 27 -4.88 -26.23 2.71
N GLU A 28 -5.77 -26.98 2.04
CA GLU A 28 -5.44 -27.68 0.81
C GLU A 28 -5.21 -26.70 -0.35
N ALA A 29 -6.03 -25.66 -0.46
CA ALA A 29 -5.83 -24.59 -1.44
C ALA A 29 -4.46 -23.92 -1.28
N LYS A 30 -4.06 -23.54 -0.05
CA LYS A 30 -2.73 -22.98 0.25
C LYS A 30 -1.61 -23.92 -0.20
N SER A 31 -1.73 -25.22 0.08
CA SER A 31 -0.72 -26.20 -0.31
C SER A 31 -0.55 -26.30 -1.84
N ILE A 32 -1.66 -26.28 -2.58
CA ILE A 32 -1.61 -26.32 -4.06
C ILE A 32 -1.03 -25.02 -4.61
N TYR A 33 -1.44 -23.85 -4.12
CA TYR A 33 -0.87 -22.57 -4.55
C TYR A 33 0.63 -22.48 -4.27
N ALA A 34 1.08 -22.94 -3.08
CA ALA A 34 2.48 -22.97 -2.72
C ALA A 34 3.28 -23.88 -3.69
N LYS A 35 2.75 -25.07 -4.01
CA LYS A 35 3.38 -25.99 -4.96
C LYS A 35 3.50 -25.37 -6.37
N ILE A 36 2.47 -24.66 -6.83
CA ILE A 36 2.55 -23.92 -8.10
C ILE A 36 3.68 -22.91 -8.07
N LEU A 37 3.86 -22.20 -6.95
CA LEU A 37 4.93 -21.19 -6.81
C LEU A 37 6.33 -21.81 -6.68
N GLU A 38 6.45 -23.01 -6.12
CA GLU A 38 7.71 -23.77 -6.14
C GLU A 38 8.11 -24.14 -7.58
N ASP A 39 7.14 -24.65 -8.37
CA ASP A 39 7.37 -25.06 -9.76
C ASP A 39 7.50 -23.87 -10.72
N ASN A 40 6.82 -22.77 -10.45
CA ASN A 40 6.85 -21.51 -11.19
C ASN A 40 6.81 -20.29 -10.26
N PRO A 41 7.98 -19.80 -9.77
CA PRO A 41 8.08 -18.68 -8.84
C PRO A 41 7.53 -17.34 -9.34
N LYS A 42 7.19 -17.24 -10.64
CA LYS A 42 6.58 -16.06 -11.26
C LYS A 42 5.08 -16.21 -11.54
N HIS A 43 4.43 -17.27 -11.03
CA HIS A 43 3.01 -17.48 -11.23
C HIS A 43 2.18 -16.48 -10.39
N GLN A 44 1.94 -15.32 -10.96
CA GLN A 44 1.27 -14.18 -10.31
C GLN A 44 -0.12 -14.53 -9.73
N PRO A 45 -1.01 -15.29 -10.43
CA PRO A 45 -2.31 -15.63 -9.85
C PRO A 45 -2.20 -16.40 -8.53
N SER A 46 -1.33 -17.43 -8.45
CA SER A 46 -1.14 -18.18 -7.20
C SER A 46 -0.58 -17.33 -6.09
N PHE A 47 0.39 -16.44 -6.40
CA PHE A 47 0.93 -15.50 -5.44
C PHE A 47 -0.16 -14.60 -4.83
N PHE A 48 -1.03 -14.03 -5.66
CA PHE A 48 -2.09 -13.16 -5.16
C PHE A 48 -3.14 -13.91 -4.33
N GLN A 49 -3.51 -15.13 -4.72
CA GLN A 49 -4.50 -15.91 -3.97
C GLN A 49 -3.97 -16.32 -2.60
N ILE A 50 -2.79 -16.94 -2.52
CA ILE A 50 -2.23 -17.38 -1.23
C ILE A 50 -1.91 -16.18 -0.32
N ARG A 51 -1.44 -15.05 -0.88
CA ARG A 51 -1.24 -13.80 -0.15
C ARG A 51 -2.55 -13.28 0.42
N SER A 52 -3.64 -13.29 -0.37
CA SER A 52 -4.96 -12.88 0.07
C SER A 52 -5.47 -13.74 1.23
N ILE A 53 -5.22 -15.05 1.19
CA ILE A 53 -5.59 -15.98 2.26
C ILE A 53 -4.83 -15.60 3.55
N PHE A 54 -3.51 -15.47 3.52
CA PHE A 54 -2.73 -15.07 4.70
C PHE A 54 -3.18 -13.72 5.27
N THR A 55 -3.53 -12.77 4.40
CA THR A 55 -4.04 -11.46 4.84
C THR A 55 -5.37 -11.57 5.57
N ARG A 56 -6.31 -12.40 5.07
CA ARG A 56 -7.61 -12.63 5.72
C ARG A 56 -7.48 -13.35 7.06
N GLU A 57 -6.51 -14.27 7.15
CA GLU A 57 -6.21 -15.01 8.38
C GLU A 57 -5.37 -14.20 9.38
N ALA A 58 -4.92 -12.99 9.00
CA ALA A 58 -3.94 -12.19 9.75
C ALA A 58 -2.64 -12.95 10.06
N ASP A 59 -2.29 -13.93 9.24
CA ASP A 59 -1.04 -14.67 9.30
C ASP A 59 0.07 -13.86 8.60
N TYR A 60 0.52 -12.81 9.29
CA TYR A 60 1.49 -11.87 8.72
C TYR A 60 2.89 -12.48 8.60
N ASP A 61 3.26 -13.43 9.45
CA ASP A 61 4.54 -14.15 9.34
C ASP A 61 4.62 -14.91 8.01
N SER A 62 3.60 -15.71 7.67
CA SER A 62 3.54 -16.43 6.40
C SER A 62 3.45 -15.47 5.20
N ALA A 63 2.69 -14.39 5.33
CA ALA A 63 2.58 -13.36 4.29
C ALA A 63 3.93 -12.68 4.02
N ILE A 64 4.71 -12.34 5.05
CA ILE A 64 6.05 -11.76 4.95
C ILE A 64 7.00 -12.72 4.23
N LEU A 65 7.03 -13.99 4.63
CA LEU A 65 7.86 -15.01 3.99
C LEU A 65 7.50 -15.19 2.52
N LEU A 66 6.21 -15.26 2.20
CA LEU A 66 5.71 -15.36 0.84
C LEU A 66 6.17 -14.17 -0.02
N VAL A 67 5.96 -12.93 0.45
CA VAL A 67 6.31 -11.73 -0.31
C VAL A 67 7.82 -11.60 -0.46
N LYS A 68 8.62 -11.94 0.56
CA LYS A 68 10.07 -11.99 0.43
C LYS A 68 10.53 -12.99 -0.63
N SER A 69 9.93 -14.18 -0.66
CA SER A 69 10.23 -15.19 -1.70
C SER A 69 9.85 -14.70 -3.09
N TRP A 70 8.69 -14.04 -3.22
CA TRP A 70 8.24 -13.43 -4.48
C TRP A 70 9.22 -12.37 -4.98
N LEU A 71 9.67 -11.47 -4.11
CA LEU A 71 10.57 -10.37 -4.45
C LEU A 71 11.97 -10.84 -4.90
N LYS A 72 12.44 -12.04 -4.49
CA LYS A 72 13.67 -12.62 -5.03
C LYS A 72 13.62 -12.84 -6.55
N ASN A 73 12.43 -13.16 -7.08
CA ASN A 73 12.21 -13.42 -8.50
C ASN A 73 11.57 -12.21 -9.22
N ASN A 74 11.09 -11.23 -8.48
CA ASN A 74 10.40 -10.03 -8.96
C ASN A 74 10.87 -8.77 -8.20
N PRO A 75 12.16 -8.43 -8.24
CA PRO A 75 12.77 -7.39 -7.37
C PRO A 75 12.22 -5.99 -7.62
N ASN A 76 11.61 -5.75 -8.78
CA ASN A 76 11.03 -4.45 -9.16
C ASN A 76 9.51 -4.39 -8.98
N ASP A 77 8.89 -5.35 -8.30
CA ASP A 77 7.46 -5.32 -7.99
C ASP A 77 7.20 -4.33 -6.86
N LEU A 78 6.98 -3.08 -7.24
CA LEU A 78 6.78 -1.95 -6.33
C LEU A 78 5.62 -2.18 -5.35
N GLN A 79 4.53 -2.76 -5.85
CA GLN A 79 3.36 -3.03 -5.02
C GLN A 79 3.67 -4.09 -3.94
N SER A 80 4.44 -5.11 -4.28
CA SER A 80 4.85 -6.13 -3.32
C SER A 80 5.86 -5.59 -2.29
N ILE A 81 6.74 -4.66 -2.67
CA ILE A 81 7.64 -3.99 -1.71
C ILE A 81 6.82 -3.18 -0.69
N LEU A 82 5.87 -2.38 -1.15
CA LEU A 82 4.99 -1.62 -0.25
C LEU A 82 4.17 -2.55 0.65
N THR A 83 3.63 -3.64 0.09
CA THR A 83 2.86 -4.64 0.83
C THR A 83 3.70 -5.36 1.89
N LEU A 84 5.00 -5.60 1.61
CA LEU A 84 5.91 -6.17 2.61
C LEU A 84 6.02 -5.27 3.85
N GLY A 85 6.21 -3.97 3.65
CA GLY A 85 6.18 -2.99 4.73
C GLY A 85 4.83 -2.96 5.47
N GLU A 86 3.70 -3.06 4.74
CA GLU A 86 2.37 -3.15 5.36
C GLU A 86 2.23 -4.35 6.28
N TYR A 87 2.72 -5.53 5.88
CA TYR A 87 2.66 -6.73 6.72
C TYR A 87 3.54 -6.59 7.96
N TYR A 88 4.75 -6.07 7.84
CA TYR A 88 5.57 -5.75 9.01
C TYR A 88 4.88 -4.76 9.95
N PHE A 89 4.22 -3.73 9.40
CA PHE A 89 3.50 -2.76 10.22
C PHE A 89 2.32 -3.41 10.97
N ARG A 90 1.55 -4.27 10.30
CA ARG A 90 0.42 -5.00 10.90
C ARG A 90 0.88 -6.03 11.93
N ASP A 91 2.06 -6.60 11.73
CA ASP A 91 2.73 -7.52 12.65
C ASP A 91 3.46 -6.79 13.79
N GLN A 92 3.13 -5.53 14.05
CA GLN A 92 3.71 -4.69 15.10
C GLN A 92 5.22 -4.40 14.95
N GLN A 93 5.84 -4.76 13.83
CA GLN A 93 7.24 -4.51 13.52
C GLN A 93 7.39 -3.19 12.76
N LYS A 94 6.95 -2.09 13.39
CA LYS A 94 6.83 -0.77 12.78
C LYS A 94 8.15 -0.24 12.21
N ASP A 95 9.24 -0.44 12.92
CA ASP A 95 10.56 0.07 12.49
C ASP A 95 11.02 -0.59 11.18
N LYS A 96 10.81 -1.90 11.03
CA LYS A 96 11.10 -2.62 9.79
C LYS A 96 10.20 -2.16 8.64
N ALA A 97 8.94 -1.84 8.91
CA ALA A 97 8.04 -1.31 7.89
C ALA A 97 8.56 0.03 7.35
N LEU A 98 8.94 0.94 8.25
CA LEU A 98 9.48 2.24 7.89
C LEU A 98 10.80 2.12 7.12
N GLU A 99 11.69 1.22 7.55
CA GLU A 99 12.95 0.92 6.86
C GLU A 99 12.72 0.46 5.41
N ILE A 100 11.81 -0.51 5.18
CA ILE A 100 11.47 -1.00 3.84
C ILE A 100 10.92 0.13 2.96
N TRP A 101 10.04 0.97 3.50
CA TRP A 101 9.46 2.07 2.76
C TRP A 101 10.48 3.17 2.46
N GLU A 102 11.40 3.45 3.38
CA GLU A 102 12.48 4.41 3.17
C GLU A 102 13.48 3.89 2.11
N GLU A 103 13.92 2.63 2.21
CA GLU A 103 14.80 2.01 1.19
C GLU A 103 14.16 2.04 -0.20
N PHE A 104 12.86 1.72 -0.30
CA PHE A 104 12.13 1.80 -1.56
C PHE A 104 12.17 3.21 -2.16
N TYR A 105 11.92 4.21 -1.35
CA TYR A 105 11.94 5.60 -1.75
C TYR A 105 13.33 6.04 -2.22
N GLN A 106 14.39 5.70 -1.49
CA GLN A 106 15.77 6.08 -1.81
C GLN A 106 16.24 5.55 -3.18
N THR A 107 15.67 4.44 -3.65
CA THR A 107 16.00 3.87 -4.97
C THR A 107 15.28 4.54 -6.15
N LYS A 108 14.33 5.43 -5.91
CA LYS A 108 13.42 6.00 -6.92
C LYS A 108 13.14 7.49 -6.72
N LEU A 109 14.18 8.25 -6.34
CA LEU A 109 14.08 9.67 -5.98
C LEU A 109 13.51 10.57 -7.07
N ASP A 110 13.62 10.20 -8.35
CA ASP A 110 13.16 10.93 -9.52
C ASP A 110 11.76 10.52 -10.01
N ASN A 111 11.12 9.57 -9.33
CA ASN A 111 9.85 9.00 -9.77
C ASN A 111 8.66 9.51 -8.96
N LYS A 112 7.90 10.44 -9.53
CA LYS A 112 6.71 11.04 -8.87
C LYS A 112 5.65 10.00 -8.48
N THR A 113 5.51 8.92 -9.23
CA THR A 113 4.57 7.82 -8.87
C THR A 113 5.00 7.13 -7.58
N THR A 114 6.30 6.93 -7.37
CA THR A 114 6.85 6.39 -6.11
C THR A 114 6.48 7.28 -4.93
N TYR A 115 6.67 8.59 -5.05
CA TYR A 115 6.29 9.55 -4.02
C TYR A 115 4.80 9.48 -3.69
N ARG A 116 3.92 9.38 -4.70
CA ARG A 116 2.47 9.27 -4.49
C ARG A 116 2.08 7.98 -3.79
N LEU A 117 2.61 6.84 -4.23
CA LEU A 117 2.33 5.55 -3.62
C LEU A 117 2.75 5.54 -2.13
N LEU A 118 3.94 6.05 -1.85
CA LEU A 118 4.48 6.09 -0.50
C LEU A 118 3.74 7.11 0.39
N PHE A 119 3.40 8.29 -0.15
CA PHE A 119 2.58 9.28 0.53
C PHE A 119 1.26 8.68 1.03
N HIS A 120 0.52 8.00 0.14
CA HIS A 120 -0.74 7.35 0.50
C HIS A 120 -0.54 6.18 1.47
N THR A 121 0.59 5.49 1.39
CA THR A 121 0.94 4.44 2.35
C THR A 121 1.16 5.05 3.74
N TYR A 122 1.97 6.08 3.86
CA TYR A 122 2.19 6.78 5.13
C TYR A 122 0.89 7.38 5.71
N ALA A 123 0.06 7.99 4.86
CA ALA A 123 -1.23 8.54 5.27
C ALA A 123 -2.16 7.45 5.84
N ARG A 124 -2.25 6.31 5.16
CA ARG A 124 -3.07 5.15 5.57
C ARG A 124 -2.63 4.57 6.92
N PHE A 125 -1.34 4.51 7.16
CA PHE A 125 -0.78 3.99 8.41
C PHE A 125 -0.52 5.08 9.48
N GLY A 126 -0.99 6.31 9.25
CA GLY A 126 -0.86 7.40 10.21
C GLY A 126 0.57 7.84 10.48
N GLN A 127 1.50 7.61 9.55
CA GLN A 127 2.90 7.98 9.67
C GLN A 127 3.11 9.44 9.25
N VAL A 128 2.54 10.37 10.03
CA VAL A 128 2.42 11.79 9.68
C VAL A 128 3.79 12.43 9.42
N ILE A 129 4.77 12.17 10.30
CA ILE A 129 6.11 12.77 10.19
C ILE A 129 6.79 12.31 8.88
N ALA A 130 6.72 11.02 8.55
CA ALA A 130 7.28 10.48 7.32
C ALA A 130 6.56 11.00 6.07
N MET A 131 5.23 11.12 6.14
CA MET A 131 4.39 11.69 5.08
C MET A 131 4.75 13.14 4.79
N GLU A 132 4.90 13.97 5.83
CA GLU A 132 5.26 15.39 5.70
C GLU A 132 6.68 15.56 5.15
N LYS A 133 7.64 14.80 5.66
CA LYS A 133 9.02 14.77 5.16
C LYS A 133 9.03 14.44 3.67
N LEU A 134 8.34 13.36 3.26
CA LEU A 134 8.24 12.93 1.88
C LEU A 134 7.63 14.03 0.97
N ALA A 135 6.57 14.70 1.44
CA ALA A 135 5.95 15.80 0.69
C ALA A 135 6.91 16.98 0.51
N GLN A 136 7.64 17.37 1.56
CA GLN A 136 8.62 18.46 1.50
C GLN A 136 9.78 18.13 0.54
N GLU A 137 10.28 16.91 0.56
CA GLU A 137 11.34 16.46 -0.34
C GLU A 137 10.84 16.38 -1.78
N GLY A 138 9.63 15.85 -2.00
CA GLY A 138 9.02 15.81 -3.33
C GLY A 138 8.83 17.20 -3.93
N ARG A 139 8.41 18.18 -3.13
CA ARG A 139 8.31 19.59 -3.56
C ARG A 139 9.64 20.13 -4.09
N LYS A 140 10.74 19.79 -3.42
CA LYS A 140 12.10 20.21 -3.84
C LYS A 140 12.56 19.47 -5.08
N VAL A 141 12.46 18.13 -5.10
CA VAL A 141 12.93 17.27 -6.18
C VAL A 141 12.23 17.61 -7.50
N PHE A 142 10.91 17.79 -7.46
CA PHE A 142 10.11 18.09 -8.66
C PHE A 142 9.91 19.57 -8.94
N SER A 143 10.47 20.46 -8.10
CA SER A 143 10.28 21.92 -8.22
C SER A 143 8.79 22.31 -8.27
N GLU A 144 7.95 21.61 -7.51
CA GLU A 144 6.51 21.83 -7.42
C GLU A 144 6.11 22.15 -5.97
N PRO A 145 6.07 23.42 -5.54
CA PRO A 145 5.76 23.80 -4.16
C PRO A 145 4.39 23.33 -3.68
N HIS A 146 3.44 23.12 -4.58
CA HIS A 146 2.08 22.66 -4.31
C HIS A 146 1.91 21.12 -4.39
N LEU A 147 2.99 20.37 -4.65
CA LEU A 147 2.92 18.91 -4.69
C LEU A 147 2.39 18.38 -3.34
N PHE A 148 1.40 17.50 -3.38
CA PHE A 148 0.67 16.97 -2.22
C PHE A 148 -0.10 18.00 -1.37
N ALA A 149 -0.22 19.25 -1.77
CA ALA A 149 -0.92 20.24 -0.97
C ALA A 149 -2.40 19.87 -0.74
N ILE A 150 -3.11 19.44 -1.78
CA ILE A 150 -4.50 19.00 -1.66
C ILE A 150 -4.62 17.72 -0.82
N ASP A 151 -3.69 16.77 -0.96
CA ASP A 151 -3.71 15.51 -0.23
C ASP A 151 -3.46 15.75 1.26
N LEU A 152 -2.47 16.60 1.60
CA LEU A 152 -2.17 17.02 2.98
C LEU A 152 -3.34 17.81 3.58
N ALA A 153 -3.91 18.75 2.84
CA ALA A 153 -5.05 19.52 3.32
C ALA A 153 -6.23 18.63 3.68
N ASN A 154 -6.59 17.70 2.78
CA ASN A 154 -7.66 16.74 3.01
C ASN A 154 -7.35 15.79 4.18
N TYR A 155 -6.10 15.34 4.30
CA TYR A 155 -5.66 14.51 5.42
C TYR A 155 -5.84 15.23 6.76
N TYR A 156 -5.41 16.49 6.85
CA TYR A 156 -5.55 17.30 8.07
C TYR A 156 -6.99 17.65 8.36
N GLN A 157 -7.80 17.95 7.32
CA GLN A 157 -9.23 18.21 7.48
C GLN A 157 -9.95 17.01 8.08
N SER A 158 -9.71 15.80 7.56
CA SER A 158 -10.32 14.56 8.08
C SER A 158 -9.96 14.26 9.55
N ARG A 159 -8.93 14.90 10.07
CA ARG A 159 -8.47 14.80 11.47
C ARG A 159 -8.75 16.06 12.28
N GLN A 160 -9.60 16.95 11.75
CA GLN A 160 -9.97 18.22 12.39
C GLN A 160 -8.77 19.12 12.74
N THR A 161 -7.65 18.93 12.07
CA THR A 161 -6.45 19.75 12.25
C THR A 161 -6.48 20.92 11.26
N TYR A 162 -7.53 21.75 11.39
CA TYR A 162 -7.94 22.74 10.40
C TYR A 162 -6.85 23.79 10.10
N ASN A 163 -6.09 24.24 11.10
CA ASN A 163 -4.99 25.18 10.88
C ASN A 163 -3.92 24.65 9.91
N ARG A 164 -3.63 23.34 9.97
CA ARG A 164 -2.68 22.69 9.05
C ARG A 164 -3.31 22.52 7.66
N SER A 165 -4.59 22.12 7.61
CA SER A 165 -5.34 22.02 6.37
C SER A 165 -5.38 23.34 5.61
N LEU A 166 -5.70 24.45 6.29
CA LEU A 166 -5.74 25.79 5.70
C LEU A 166 -4.40 26.22 5.12
N ARG A 167 -3.28 25.95 5.82
CA ARG A 167 -1.94 26.27 5.29
C ARG A 167 -1.69 25.58 3.96
N GLU A 168 -2.03 24.31 3.83
CA GLU A 168 -1.84 23.55 2.59
C GLU A 168 -2.79 24.03 1.48
N TYR A 169 -4.02 24.39 1.80
CA TYR A 169 -4.93 25.01 0.84
C TYR A 169 -4.42 26.36 0.33
N MET A 170 -3.80 27.17 1.19
CA MET A 170 -3.18 28.44 0.77
C MET A 170 -2.02 28.20 -0.20
N VAL A 171 -1.15 27.23 0.08
CA VAL A 171 -0.08 26.83 -0.85
C VAL A 171 -0.67 26.39 -2.21
N LEU A 172 -1.79 25.66 -2.22
CA LEU A 172 -2.42 25.21 -3.44
C LEU A 172 -2.97 26.39 -4.25
N VAL A 173 -3.70 27.33 -3.63
CA VAL A 173 -4.29 28.50 -4.32
C VAL A 173 -3.20 29.42 -4.87
N GLU A 174 -2.12 29.63 -4.13
CA GLU A 174 -1.02 30.47 -4.57
C GLU A 174 -0.43 30.02 -5.91
N HIS A 175 -0.35 28.72 -6.13
CA HIS A 175 0.25 28.13 -7.33
C HIS A 175 -0.77 27.67 -8.36
N GLN A 176 -2.01 27.41 -7.97
CA GLN A 176 -3.06 26.84 -8.83
C GLN A 176 -4.42 27.48 -8.55
N LYS A 177 -4.65 28.66 -9.09
CA LYS A 177 -5.85 29.49 -8.86
C LYS A 177 -7.18 28.80 -9.23
N GLN A 178 -7.15 27.81 -10.13
CA GLN A 178 -8.35 27.05 -10.49
C GLN A 178 -8.97 26.29 -9.31
N TYR A 179 -8.24 26.05 -8.23
CA TYR A 179 -8.76 25.41 -7.03
C TYR A 179 -9.47 26.36 -6.05
N LEU A 180 -9.53 27.67 -6.35
CA LEU A 180 -10.09 28.65 -5.42
C LEU A 180 -11.51 28.31 -4.99
N GLN A 181 -12.40 27.98 -5.93
CA GLN A 181 -13.79 27.62 -5.59
C GLN A 181 -13.86 26.37 -4.71
N TYR A 182 -13.15 25.32 -5.10
CA TYR A 182 -13.06 24.08 -4.31
C TYR A 182 -12.62 24.36 -2.87
N ILE A 183 -11.59 25.17 -2.70
CA ILE A 183 -11.03 25.51 -1.39
C ILE A 183 -12.01 26.35 -0.57
N THR A 184 -12.69 27.32 -1.20
CA THR A 184 -13.73 28.12 -0.52
C THR A 184 -14.82 27.21 0.06
N ASP A 185 -15.31 26.26 -0.73
CA ASP A 185 -16.32 25.28 -0.28
C ASP A 185 -15.82 24.44 0.90
N ARG A 186 -14.54 24.03 0.88
CA ARG A 186 -13.93 23.27 2.00
C ARG A 186 -13.79 24.09 3.26
N ILE A 187 -13.44 25.36 3.15
CA ILE A 187 -13.32 26.27 4.30
C ILE A 187 -14.70 26.50 4.95
N LEU A 188 -15.75 26.64 4.16
CA LEU A 188 -17.12 26.77 4.69
C LEU A 188 -17.52 25.54 5.51
N VAL A 189 -17.26 24.33 5.00
CA VAL A 189 -17.52 23.09 5.75
C VAL A 189 -16.74 23.05 7.06
N MET A 190 -15.46 23.41 7.07
CA MET A 190 -14.67 23.45 8.31
C MET A 190 -15.17 24.51 9.32
N SER A 191 -15.73 25.62 8.81
CA SER A 191 -16.32 26.68 9.65
C SER A 191 -17.60 26.19 10.34
N ASP A 192 -18.43 25.46 9.63
CA ASP A 192 -19.69 24.92 10.16
C ASP A 192 -19.43 23.84 11.23
N ASP A 193 -18.43 22.98 11.01
CA ASP A 193 -18.02 21.95 11.99
C ASP A 193 -17.55 22.58 13.32
N ASN A 194 -16.83 23.72 13.26
CA ASN A 194 -16.37 24.43 14.45
C ASN A 194 -17.50 25.13 15.24
N ASN A 195 -18.61 25.46 14.59
CA ASN A 195 -19.74 26.13 15.24
C ASN A 195 -20.72 25.15 15.91
N THR A 196 -20.53 23.85 15.72
CA THR A 196 -21.38 22.79 16.26
C THR A 196 -20.80 22.13 17.52
N HIS A 197 -19.65 22.57 17.99
CA HIS A 197 -18.99 22.13 19.24
C HIS A 197 -18.73 23.30 20.17
#